data_a393351067a9c24b59d99250f617811e
#
_entry.id   a393351067a9c24b59d99250f617811e
#
_cell.length_a   1.000
_cell.length_b   1.000
_cell.length_c   1.000
_cell.angle_alpha   90.00
_cell.angle_beta   90.00
_cell.angle_gamma   90.00
#
_symmetry.space_group_name_H-M   'P 1'
#
loop_
_entity.id
_entity.type
_entity.pdbx_description
1 polymer ?
#
loop_
_entity_poly.entity_id
_entity_poly.type
_entity_poly.pdbx_seq_one_letter_code
_entity_poly.pdbx_strand_id
1 'polypeptide(L)'
;PGFSTPDWAKGAIFYQIYVDRFANGDTSNDVLNREYIYINQPSKKIDDWYRYPEEMDVRNFYGGDLQGVLDHLDYLKGLGVDVIYLNPIFVSPSNHKYDIQDYDYIDPHYGKIVVDEGNTLPDWENNNMNASKYISRVTDKRNLEASNEFFIHFVEEVHKKGMRVILDGVFNHCGSFNKWMDAERIYENQYGYEKGAFVDANSPYRHFFKFYN
;
A
#
# COMPACT_ATOMS: atom_id res chain seq x y z
N PRO A 1 -18.48 26.61 -17.71
CA PRO A 1 -17.81 26.39 -16.44
C PRO A 1 -16.31 26.52 -16.65
N GLY A 2 -15.72 27.59 -16.09
CA GLY A 2 -14.34 27.97 -16.38
C GLY A 2 -13.35 27.16 -15.54
N PHE A 3 -12.94 25.99 -16.03
CA PHE A 3 -11.74 25.32 -15.51
C PHE A 3 -10.51 26.11 -15.96
N SER A 4 -9.60 26.39 -15.01
CA SER A 4 -8.27 26.91 -15.32
C SER A 4 -7.23 26.06 -14.63
N THR A 5 -6.15 25.73 -15.34
CA THR A 5 -5.02 25.04 -14.74
C THR A 5 -4.40 25.93 -13.65
N PRO A 6 -4.17 25.41 -12.43
CA PRO A 6 -3.49 26.14 -11.38
C PRO A 6 -2.12 26.65 -11.84
N ASP A 7 -1.75 27.85 -11.45
CA ASP A 7 -0.49 28.48 -11.93
C ASP A 7 0.76 27.67 -11.53
N TRP A 8 0.75 27.04 -10.37
CA TRP A 8 1.84 26.18 -9.93
C TRP A 8 2.07 24.94 -10.81
N ALA A 9 1.05 24.49 -11.54
CA ALA A 9 1.14 23.30 -12.41
C ALA A 9 1.64 23.64 -13.82
N LYS A 10 1.58 24.94 -14.19
CA LYS A 10 2.03 25.39 -15.52
C LYS A 10 3.55 25.35 -15.60
N GLY A 11 4.08 24.45 -16.42
CA GLY A 11 5.53 24.25 -16.59
C GLY A 11 6.21 23.47 -15.45
N ALA A 12 5.46 22.93 -14.49
CA ALA A 12 6.00 22.12 -13.40
C ALA A 12 6.56 20.78 -13.89
N ILE A 13 7.66 20.35 -13.30
CA ILE A 13 8.27 19.04 -13.54
C ILE A 13 7.68 18.03 -12.54
N PHE A 14 6.97 17.05 -13.08
CA PHE A 14 6.38 15.95 -12.30
C PHE A 14 7.31 14.74 -12.36
N TYR A 15 7.59 14.15 -11.20
CA TYR A 15 8.34 12.91 -11.09
C TYR A 15 7.42 11.84 -10.50
N GLN A 16 7.05 10.85 -11.31
CA GLN A 16 6.23 9.73 -10.86
C GLN A 16 7.07 8.66 -10.17
N ILE A 17 6.65 8.24 -8.99
CA ILE A 17 7.36 7.24 -8.18
C ILE A 17 6.50 5.98 -8.02
N TYR A 18 7.04 4.86 -8.46
CA TYR A 18 6.62 3.52 -8.08
C TYR A 18 7.37 3.15 -6.79
N VAL A 19 6.70 3.28 -5.64
CA VAL A 19 7.37 3.34 -4.33
C VAL A 19 8.18 2.08 -4.04
N ASP A 20 7.64 0.87 -4.28
CA ASP A 20 8.37 -0.40 -4.07
C ASP A 20 9.71 -0.46 -4.84
N ARG A 21 9.83 0.30 -5.92
CA ARG A 21 10.96 0.25 -6.85
C ARG A 21 11.83 1.52 -6.84
N PHE A 22 11.67 2.40 -5.85
CA PHE A 22 12.43 3.64 -5.79
C PHE A 22 13.63 3.55 -4.83
N ALA A 23 13.38 3.37 -3.54
CA ALA A 23 14.43 3.21 -2.54
C ALA A 23 13.85 2.58 -1.26
N ASN A 24 14.60 1.68 -0.62
CA ASN A 24 14.28 1.12 0.69
C ASN A 24 14.95 1.97 1.78
N GLY A 25 14.18 2.65 2.61
CA GLY A 25 14.67 3.48 3.71
C GLY A 25 14.49 2.82 5.08
N ASP A 26 13.57 1.86 5.20
CA ASP A 26 13.26 1.19 6.46
C ASP A 26 12.98 -0.30 6.21
N THR A 27 14.00 -1.14 6.38
CA THR A 27 13.86 -2.59 6.14
C THR A 27 12.95 -3.30 7.14
N SER A 28 12.55 -2.64 8.23
CA SER A 28 11.63 -3.23 9.23
C SER A 28 10.18 -3.35 8.72
N ASN A 29 9.83 -2.59 7.69
CA ASN A 29 8.51 -2.63 7.07
C ASN A 29 8.42 -3.51 5.80
N ASP A 30 9.53 -4.14 5.40
CA ASP A 30 9.58 -4.98 4.19
C ASP A 30 8.53 -6.09 4.23
N VAL A 31 7.87 -6.33 3.09
CA VAL A 31 7.06 -7.53 2.88
C VAL A 31 7.95 -8.77 2.95
N LEU A 32 7.53 -9.76 3.73
CA LEU A 32 8.30 -10.98 3.96
C LEU A 32 7.94 -12.09 2.96
N ASN A 33 8.85 -13.05 2.82
CA ASN A 33 8.55 -14.27 2.10
C ASN A 33 7.39 -15.01 2.77
N ARG A 34 6.36 -15.41 1.99
CA ARG A 34 5.17 -16.09 2.49
C ARG A 34 4.43 -15.34 3.60
N GLU A 35 4.45 -14.02 3.56
CA GLU A 35 3.66 -13.22 4.49
C GLU A 35 2.15 -13.42 4.23
N TYR A 36 1.78 -13.58 2.96
CA TYR A 36 0.43 -13.92 2.48
C TYR A 36 0.50 -14.56 1.08
N ILE A 37 -0.65 -15.02 0.59
CA ILE A 37 -0.81 -15.57 -0.76
C ILE A 37 -1.57 -14.55 -1.62
N TYR A 38 -1.02 -14.16 -2.75
CA TYR A 38 -1.68 -13.28 -3.72
C TYR A 38 -1.60 -13.87 -5.13
N ILE A 39 -2.74 -13.95 -5.82
CA ILE A 39 -2.86 -14.62 -7.14
C ILE A 39 -2.24 -16.04 -7.07
N ASN A 40 -2.70 -16.84 -6.12
CA ASN A 40 -2.31 -18.24 -5.90
C ASN A 40 -0.79 -18.49 -5.70
N GLN A 41 -0.05 -17.47 -5.32
CA GLN A 41 1.39 -17.57 -5.05
C GLN A 41 1.77 -16.77 -3.80
N PRO A 42 2.79 -17.18 -3.07
CA PRO A 42 3.26 -16.45 -1.90
C PRO A 42 3.91 -15.12 -2.27
N SER A 43 3.75 -14.14 -1.38
CA SER A 43 4.56 -12.92 -1.40
C SER A 43 6.05 -13.28 -1.29
N LYS A 44 6.89 -12.50 -1.95
CA LYS A 44 8.33 -12.73 -2.02
C LYS A 44 9.10 -11.43 -1.84
N LYS A 45 10.02 -11.42 -0.89
CA LYS A 45 11.02 -10.37 -0.77
C LYS A 45 12.14 -10.62 -1.79
N ILE A 46 12.56 -9.58 -2.49
CA ILE A 46 13.69 -9.61 -3.41
C ILE A 46 14.89 -9.01 -2.69
N ASP A 47 15.92 -9.81 -2.45
CA ASP A 47 17.14 -9.38 -1.74
C ASP A 47 18.12 -8.61 -2.64
N ASP A 48 18.14 -8.95 -3.94
CA ASP A 48 18.97 -8.25 -4.92
C ASP A 48 18.20 -7.10 -5.56
N TRP A 49 18.47 -5.88 -5.11
CA TRP A 49 17.86 -4.68 -5.65
C TRP A 49 18.04 -4.49 -7.16
N TYR A 50 19.12 -5.01 -7.72
CA TYR A 50 19.47 -4.87 -9.15
C TYR A 50 18.93 -6.01 -10.02
N ARG A 51 18.24 -6.97 -9.43
CA ARG A 51 17.57 -8.03 -10.17
C ARG A 51 16.50 -7.45 -11.11
N TYR A 52 16.48 -7.93 -12.35
CA TYR A 52 15.41 -7.53 -13.29
C TYR A 52 14.05 -8.09 -12.82
N PRO A 53 12.97 -7.28 -12.96
CA PRO A 53 11.61 -7.76 -12.72
C PRO A 53 11.25 -8.94 -13.64
N GLU A 54 10.44 -9.85 -13.11
CA GLU A 54 9.90 -10.99 -13.84
C GLU A 54 8.57 -10.64 -14.51
N GLU A 55 8.10 -11.48 -15.42
CA GLU A 55 6.74 -11.43 -15.94
C GLU A 55 5.75 -11.67 -14.78
N MET A 56 4.62 -10.95 -14.75
CA MET A 56 3.64 -11.01 -13.66
C MET A 56 4.23 -10.80 -12.25
N ASP A 57 5.12 -9.85 -12.12
CA ASP A 57 5.94 -9.57 -10.93
C ASP A 57 5.18 -8.80 -9.82
N VAL A 58 3.87 -9.04 -9.66
CA VAL A 58 2.99 -8.25 -8.79
C VAL A 58 3.11 -8.57 -7.30
N ARG A 59 3.73 -9.69 -6.94
CA ARG A 59 3.94 -10.17 -5.56
C ARG A 59 5.39 -10.28 -5.14
N ASN A 60 6.30 -9.77 -5.96
CA ASN A 60 7.72 -9.65 -5.67
C ASN A 60 8.01 -8.23 -5.20
N PHE A 61 8.54 -8.10 -4.00
CA PHE A 61 8.74 -6.80 -3.34
C PHE A 61 10.23 -6.51 -3.20
N TYR A 62 10.65 -5.34 -3.68
CA TYR A 62 12.02 -4.85 -3.55
C TYR A 62 12.20 -4.05 -2.25
N GLY A 63 11.10 -3.67 -1.60
CA GLY A 63 11.11 -3.04 -0.29
C GLY A 63 11.24 -1.52 -0.34
N GLY A 64 11.06 -0.88 -1.49
CA GLY A 64 10.95 0.57 -1.53
C GLY A 64 9.80 1.06 -0.68
N ASP A 65 9.98 2.20 0.01
CA ASP A 65 9.03 2.78 0.94
C ASP A 65 9.06 4.33 0.96
N LEU A 66 8.18 4.93 1.75
CA LEU A 66 8.11 6.39 1.87
C LEU A 66 9.35 6.97 2.57
N GLN A 67 10.00 6.22 3.47
CA GLN A 67 11.26 6.66 4.07
C GLN A 67 12.35 6.76 3.01
N GLY A 68 12.44 5.79 2.10
CA GLY A 68 13.37 5.83 0.98
C GLY A 68 13.15 7.03 0.06
N VAL A 69 11.90 7.44 -0.16
CA VAL A 69 11.61 8.68 -0.89
C VAL A 69 12.07 9.90 -0.11
N LEU A 70 11.81 9.97 1.20
CA LEU A 70 12.28 11.07 2.08
C LEU A 70 13.80 11.22 2.02
N ASP A 71 14.54 10.12 2.08
CA ASP A 71 16.00 10.09 2.06
C ASP A 71 16.59 10.63 0.75
N HIS A 72 15.76 10.70 -0.32
CA HIS A 72 16.16 11.15 -1.65
C HIS A 72 15.51 12.47 -2.08
N LEU A 73 14.91 13.25 -1.16
CA LEU A 73 14.28 14.54 -1.52
C LEU A 73 15.27 15.54 -2.11
N ASP A 74 16.50 15.59 -1.61
CA ASP A 74 17.54 16.49 -2.14
C ASP A 74 17.96 16.10 -3.57
N TYR A 75 18.01 14.79 -3.87
CA TYR A 75 18.22 14.29 -5.22
C TYR A 75 17.10 14.73 -6.16
N LEU A 76 15.84 14.52 -5.76
CA LEU A 76 14.67 14.93 -6.56
C LEU A 76 14.65 16.45 -6.77
N LYS A 77 14.93 17.23 -5.73
CA LYS A 77 15.02 18.68 -5.84
C LYS A 77 16.15 19.11 -6.76
N GLY A 78 17.30 18.45 -6.67
CA GLY A 78 18.46 18.70 -7.55
C GLY A 78 18.18 18.42 -9.03
N LEU A 79 17.25 17.52 -9.34
CA LEU A 79 16.75 17.26 -10.69
C LEU A 79 15.77 18.35 -11.20
N GLY A 80 15.37 19.29 -10.33
CA GLY A 80 14.39 20.33 -10.68
C GLY A 80 12.93 19.85 -10.54
N VAL A 81 12.68 18.79 -9.79
CA VAL A 81 11.30 18.28 -9.55
C VAL A 81 10.50 19.31 -8.75
N ASP A 82 9.31 19.62 -9.22
CA ASP A 82 8.32 20.47 -8.53
C ASP A 82 7.23 19.66 -7.85
N VAL A 83 6.91 18.50 -8.42
CA VAL A 83 5.80 17.65 -7.96
C VAL A 83 6.21 16.19 -7.93
N ILE A 84 6.06 15.55 -6.78
CA ILE A 84 6.18 14.10 -6.61
C ILE A 84 4.78 13.51 -6.81
N TYR A 85 4.62 12.68 -7.82
CA TYR A 85 3.42 11.88 -8.06
C TYR A 85 3.66 10.47 -7.56
N LEU A 86 2.99 10.09 -6.48
CA LEU A 86 3.09 8.73 -5.94
C LEU A 86 2.07 7.81 -6.61
N ASN A 87 2.52 6.69 -7.18
CA ASN A 87 1.62 5.57 -7.47
C ASN A 87 0.89 5.18 -6.19
N PRO A 88 -0.23 4.42 -6.24
CA PRO A 88 -1.04 4.15 -5.06
C PRO A 88 -0.21 3.68 -3.87
N ILE A 89 -0.50 4.20 -2.68
CA ILE A 89 0.23 3.91 -1.43
C ILE A 89 -0.66 3.39 -0.30
N PHE A 90 -1.95 3.21 -0.57
CA PHE A 90 -2.91 2.65 0.40
C PHE A 90 -2.70 1.15 0.57
N VAL A 91 -3.23 0.58 1.66
CA VAL A 91 -3.10 -0.85 1.94
C VAL A 91 -3.53 -1.67 0.73
N SER A 92 -2.64 -2.52 0.24
CA SER A 92 -2.85 -3.37 -0.95
C SER A 92 -1.93 -4.57 -0.96
N PRO A 93 -2.36 -5.74 -1.47
CA PRO A 93 -1.53 -6.95 -1.50
C PRO A 93 -0.49 -6.97 -2.62
N SER A 94 -0.62 -6.16 -3.67
CA SER A 94 0.37 -6.09 -4.75
C SER A 94 1.46 -5.05 -4.49
N ASN A 95 2.56 -5.17 -5.21
CA ASN A 95 3.63 -4.17 -5.18
C ASN A 95 3.24 -2.85 -5.87
N HIS A 96 2.36 -2.90 -6.89
CA HIS A 96 1.88 -1.72 -7.62
C HIS A 96 0.72 -0.99 -6.90
N LYS A 97 0.03 -1.65 -6.00
CA LYS A 97 -1.06 -1.14 -5.13
C LYS A 97 -2.28 -0.53 -5.83
N TYR A 98 -2.52 -0.86 -7.11
CA TYR A 98 -3.77 -0.52 -7.80
C TYR A 98 -4.97 -1.39 -7.38
N ASP A 99 -4.78 -2.38 -6.54
CA ASP A 99 -5.76 -3.32 -5.98
C ASP A 99 -6.03 -3.03 -4.50
N ILE A 100 -6.55 -1.84 -4.21
CA ILE A 100 -6.67 -1.30 -2.86
C ILE A 100 -7.54 -2.20 -1.97
N GLN A 101 -6.97 -2.53 -0.82
CA GLN A 101 -7.57 -3.32 0.25
C GLN A 101 -8.27 -2.44 1.29
N ASP A 102 -7.63 -1.34 1.68
CA ASP A 102 -8.16 -0.35 2.60
C ASP A 102 -7.84 1.06 2.11
N TYR A 103 -8.87 1.85 1.78
CA TYR A 103 -8.73 3.22 1.29
C TYR A 103 -8.46 4.25 2.39
N ASP A 104 -8.64 3.89 3.67
CA ASP A 104 -8.56 4.85 4.76
C ASP A 104 -7.13 5.06 5.28
N TYR A 105 -6.21 4.13 4.94
CA TYR A 105 -4.87 4.11 5.52
C TYR A 105 -3.77 3.86 4.49
N ILE A 106 -2.63 4.51 4.76
CA ILE A 106 -1.37 4.21 4.08
C ILE A 106 -0.93 2.79 4.44
N ASP A 107 -0.43 2.05 3.47
CA ASP A 107 0.07 0.70 3.70
C ASP A 107 1.25 0.72 4.69
N PRO A 108 1.18 -0.02 5.81
CA PRO A 108 2.26 -0.08 6.79
C PRO A 108 3.60 -0.55 6.20
N HIS A 109 3.59 -1.34 5.12
CA HIS A 109 4.81 -1.72 4.39
C HIS A 109 5.47 -0.54 3.64
N TYR A 110 4.74 0.57 3.45
CA TYR A 110 5.29 1.83 2.94
C TYR A 110 5.45 2.87 4.03
N GLY A 111 4.77 2.71 5.16
CA GLY A 111 4.76 3.60 6.30
C GLY A 111 5.53 3.05 7.50
N LYS A 112 4.79 2.76 8.58
CA LYS A 112 5.35 2.28 9.85
C LYS A 112 4.64 1.03 10.36
N ILE A 113 5.43 0.03 10.76
CA ILE A 113 4.98 -1.14 11.50
C ILE A 113 5.47 -1.01 12.93
N VAL A 114 4.57 -0.69 13.85
CA VAL A 114 4.86 -0.51 15.29
C VAL A 114 4.44 -1.73 16.11
N VAL A 115 3.55 -2.57 15.56
CA VAL A 115 3.13 -3.86 16.09
C VAL A 115 3.38 -4.91 15.02
N ASP A 116 4.26 -5.87 15.32
CA ASP A 116 4.70 -6.86 14.34
C ASP A 116 4.57 -8.29 14.91
N GLU A 117 3.32 -8.67 15.19
CA GLU A 117 2.98 -9.96 15.77
C GLU A 117 2.72 -11.03 14.69
N GLY A 118 2.58 -12.28 15.14
CA GLY A 118 2.26 -13.40 14.27
C GLY A 118 3.46 -13.93 13.47
N ASN A 119 3.16 -14.87 12.57
CA ASN A 119 4.15 -15.59 11.77
C ASN A 119 3.76 -15.59 10.30
N THR A 120 4.76 -15.73 9.43
CA THR A 120 4.57 -16.00 8.01
C THR A 120 3.96 -17.38 7.80
N LEU A 121 3.31 -17.59 6.66
CA LEU A 121 2.68 -18.87 6.33
C LEU A 121 3.75 -19.96 6.12
N PRO A 122 3.58 -21.15 6.72
CA PRO A 122 4.43 -22.30 6.42
C PRO A 122 4.23 -22.76 4.97
N ASP A 123 5.15 -23.55 4.43
CA ASP A 123 5.19 -23.94 3.02
C ASP A 123 3.92 -24.67 2.53
N TRP A 124 3.24 -25.38 3.41
CA TRP A 124 2.02 -26.14 3.12
C TRP A 124 0.73 -25.30 3.24
N GLU A 125 0.79 -24.10 3.84
CA GLU A 125 -0.38 -23.27 4.11
C GLU A 125 -0.56 -22.21 3.03
N ASN A 126 -1.75 -22.17 2.42
CA ASN A 126 -2.08 -21.19 1.39
C ASN A 126 -3.38 -20.42 1.69
N ASN A 127 -3.90 -20.51 2.92
CA ASN A 127 -5.11 -19.80 3.34
C ASN A 127 -4.72 -18.51 4.08
N ASN A 128 -5.11 -17.38 3.54
CA ASN A 128 -4.83 -16.05 4.13
C ASN A 128 -5.51 -15.81 5.48
N MET A 129 -6.55 -16.57 5.84
CA MET A 129 -7.10 -16.53 7.21
C MET A 129 -6.05 -16.85 8.27
N ASN A 130 -5.01 -17.62 7.90
CA ASN A 130 -3.92 -18.04 8.78
C ASN A 130 -2.66 -17.17 8.61
N ALA A 131 -2.69 -16.16 7.76
CA ALA A 131 -1.57 -15.23 7.53
C ALA A 131 -1.46 -14.21 8.68
N SER A 132 -1.16 -14.71 9.89
CA SER A 132 -1.24 -13.92 11.12
C SER A 132 -0.27 -12.73 11.13
N LYS A 133 0.90 -12.85 10.51
CA LYS A 133 1.86 -11.74 10.34
C LYS A 133 1.25 -10.64 9.49
N TYR A 134 0.72 -10.96 8.32
CA TYR A 134 0.09 -10.00 7.42
C TYR A 134 -1.14 -9.34 8.06
N ILE A 135 -2.01 -10.15 8.67
CA ILE A 135 -3.20 -9.66 9.38
C ILE A 135 -2.80 -8.65 10.44
N SER A 136 -1.83 -8.97 11.31
CA SER A 136 -1.33 -8.04 12.32
C SER A 136 -0.83 -6.74 11.69
N ARG A 137 -0.01 -6.82 10.65
CA ARG A 137 0.61 -5.66 10.02
C ARG A 137 -0.41 -4.71 9.37
N VAL A 138 -1.45 -5.25 8.68
CA VAL A 138 -2.37 -4.45 7.86
C VAL A 138 -3.74 -4.19 8.50
N THR A 139 -4.04 -4.79 9.67
CA THR A 139 -5.32 -4.56 10.35
C THR A 139 -5.19 -3.93 11.73
N ASP A 140 -4.02 -4.02 12.38
CA ASP A 140 -3.81 -3.36 13.66
C ASP A 140 -3.84 -1.83 13.49
N LYS A 141 -4.79 -1.19 14.18
CA LYS A 141 -5.02 0.26 14.05
C LYS A 141 -3.78 1.07 14.43
N ARG A 142 -2.92 0.57 15.32
CA ARG A 142 -1.68 1.25 15.70
C ARG A 142 -0.71 1.37 14.52
N ASN A 143 -0.60 0.33 13.69
CA ASN A 143 0.20 0.37 12.46
C ASN A 143 -0.40 1.32 11.42
N LEU A 144 -1.72 1.25 11.25
CA LEU A 144 -2.44 2.05 10.29
C LEU A 144 -2.38 3.54 10.63
N GLU A 145 -2.61 3.89 11.89
CA GLU A 145 -2.52 5.26 12.39
C GLU A 145 -1.08 5.81 12.33
N ALA A 146 -0.09 5.01 12.76
CA ALA A 146 1.32 5.39 12.67
C ALA A 146 1.76 5.64 11.21
N SER A 147 1.23 4.86 10.26
CA SER A 147 1.52 5.05 8.83
C SER A 147 0.88 6.32 8.28
N ASN A 148 -0.35 6.65 8.68
CA ASN A 148 -0.98 7.92 8.31
C ASN A 148 -0.25 9.12 8.92
N GLU A 149 0.17 9.04 10.19
CA GLU A 149 0.98 10.09 10.84
C GLU A 149 2.33 10.27 10.14
N PHE A 150 2.98 9.16 9.77
CA PHE A 150 4.21 9.21 9.01
C PHE A 150 4.02 9.87 7.64
N PHE A 151 2.89 9.64 6.98
CA PHE A 151 2.57 10.28 5.70
C PHE A 151 2.33 11.78 5.84
N ILE A 152 1.73 12.24 6.94
CA ILE A 152 1.62 13.68 7.25
C ILE A 152 3.02 14.29 7.33
N HIS A 153 3.93 13.67 8.10
CA HIS A 153 5.33 14.09 8.17
C HIS A 153 6.02 14.08 6.79
N PHE A 154 5.80 13.05 6.00
CA PHE A 154 6.31 12.96 4.62
C PHE A 154 5.90 14.18 3.78
N VAL A 155 4.63 14.54 3.79
CA VAL A 155 4.11 15.69 3.04
C VAL A 155 4.73 17.00 3.52
N GLU A 156 4.87 17.16 4.85
CA GLU A 156 5.52 18.34 5.42
C GLU A 156 6.98 18.49 4.97
N GLU A 157 7.76 17.41 4.97
CA GLU A 157 9.15 17.43 4.51
C GLU A 157 9.26 17.74 3.00
N VAL A 158 8.38 17.19 2.18
CA VAL A 158 8.31 17.51 0.74
C VAL A 158 7.98 19.00 0.54
N HIS A 159 7.02 19.54 1.30
CA HIS A 159 6.64 20.95 1.24
C HIS A 159 7.77 21.87 1.70
N LYS A 160 8.55 21.50 2.71
CA LYS A 160 9.74 22.26 3.17
C LYS A 160 10.82 22.39 2.05
N LYS A 161 10.89 21.41 1.16
CA LYS A 161 11.77 21.45 -0.02
C LYS A 161 11.16 22.26 -1.18
N GLY A 162 9.97 22.83 -1.01
CA GLY A 162 9.26 23.59 -2.05
C GLY A 162 8.67 22.72 -3.15
N MET A 163 8.51 21.44 -2.91
CA MET A 163 7.84 20.49 -3.82
C MET A 163 6.41 20.21 -3.36
N ARG A 164 5.61 19.57 -4.19
CA ARG A 164 4.23 19.16 -3.93
C ARG A 164 4.08 17.67 -4.05
N VAL A 165 3.01 17.12 -3.47
CA VAL A 165 2.65 15.69 -3.55
C VAL A 165 1.32 15.54 -4.26
N ILE A 166 1.23 14.58 -5.17
CA ILE A 166 -0.02 14.09 -5.77
C ILE A 166 -0.12 12.61 -5.44
N LEU A 167 -1.30 12.21 -4.96
CA LEU A 167 -1.65 10.81 -4.72
C LEU A 167 -2.44 10.24 -5.91
N ASP A 168 -2.12 9.03 -6.30
CA ASP A 168 -2.92 8.26 -7.24
C ASP A 168 -4.19 7.73 -6.55
N GLY A 169 -5.36 8.16 -7.00
CA GLY A 169 -6.66 7.73 -6.48
C GLY A 169 -7.27 6.64 -7.34
N VAL A 170 -7.28 5.40 -6.86
CA VAL A 170 -7.88 4.25 -7.56
C VAL A 170 -9.38 4.18 -7.29
N PHE A 171 -10.18 4.92 -8.06
CA PHE A 171 -11.63 5.00 -7.86
C PHE A 171 -12.46 4.12 -8.80
N ASN A 172 -11.83 3.50 -9.81
CA ASN A 172 -12.53 2.66 -10.78
C ASN A 172 -12.93 1.29 -10.19
N HIS A 173 -12.15 0.73 -9.31
CA HIS A 173 -12.34 -0.59 -8.70
C HIS A 173 -11.64 -0.67 -7.34
N CYS A 174 -12.01 -1.66 -6.52
CA CYS A 174 -11.25 -2.08 -5.35
C CYS A 174 -10.53 -3.40 -5.63
N GLY A 175 -9.56 -3.76 -4.79
CA GLY A 175 -8.84 -5.01 -4.88
C GLY A 175 -9.65 -6.23 -4.39
N SER A 176 -9.18 -7.44 -4.72
CA SER A 176 -9.78 -8.69 -4.26
C SER A 176 -9.67 -8.89 -2.73
N PHE A 177 -8.68 -8.26 -2.10
CA PHE A 177 -8.47 -8.27 -0.64
C PHE A 177 -9.26 -7.17 0.09
N ASN A 178 -10.05 -6.37 -0.62
CA ASN A 178 -10.70 -5.21 -0.05
C ASN A 178 -11.58 -5.56 1.16
N LYS A 179 -11.47 -4.78 2.23
CA LYS A 179 -12.18 -5.00 3.51
C LYS A 179 -13.70 -4.99 3.40
N TRP A 180 -14.27 -4.28 2.41
CA TRP A 180 -15.72 -4.25 2.22
C TRP A 180 -16.27 -5.57 1.71
N MET A 181 -15.47 -6.31 0.91
CA MET A 181 -15.80 -7.67 0.47
C MET A 181 -15.34 -8.71 1.49
N ASP A 182 -14.11 -8.58 1.98
CA ASP A 182 -13.39 -9.53 2.86
C ASP A 182 -13.44 -10.98 2.35
N ALA A 183 -13.20 -11.16 1.05
CA ALA A 183 -13.21 -12.49 0.45
C ALA A 183 -12.09 -13.40 0.99
N GLU A 184 -10.99 -12.81 1.43
CA GLU A 184 -9.85 -13.51 2.03
C GLU A 184 -10.00 -13.74 3.55
N ARG A 185 -11.10 -13.23 4.15
CA ARG A 185 -11.43 -13.35 5.57
C ARG A 185 -10.33 -12.83 6.51
N ILE A 186 -9.68 -11.75 6.10
CA ILE A 186 -8.61 -11.08 6.84
C ILE A 186 -9.18 -10.24 7.99
N TYR A 187 -10.37 -9.67 7.79
CA TYR A 187 -10.98 -8.69 8.71
C TYR A 187 -12.05 -9.28 9.63
N GLU A 188 -12.67 -10.40 9.28
CA GLU A 188 -13.88 -10.91 9.96
C GLU A 188 -13.73 -11.13 11.47
N ASN A 189 -12.52 -11.40 11.93
CA ASN A 189 -12.21 -11.66 13.34
C ASN A 189 -11.40 -10.54 14.00
N GLN A 190 -11.22 -9.39 13.31
CA GLN A 190 -10.43 -8.28 13.81
C GLN A 190 -11.32 -7.27 14.53
N TYR A 191 -10.86 -6.81 15.70
CA TYR A 191 -11.58 -5.80 16.46
C TYR A 191 -11.67 -4.46 15.71
N GLY A 192 -12.87 -3.87 15.73
CA GLY A 192 -13.11 -2.56 15.10
C GLY A 192 -13.36 -2.61 13.60
N TYR A 193 -13.61 -3.80 13.04
CA TYR A 193 -14.02 -3.97 11.65
C TYR A 193 -15.40 -4.59 11.55
N GLU A 194 -16.20 -4.07 10.62
CA GLU A 194 -17.46 -4.68 10.20
C GLU A 194 -17.17 -5.91 9.32
N LYS A 195 -18.03 -6.91 9.36
CA LYS A 195 -17.92 -8.07 8.48
C LYS A 195 -18.11 -7.67 7.02
N GLY A 196 -17.24 -8.16 6.16
CA GLY A 196 -17.32 -7.92 4.72
C GLY A 196 -18.54 -8.57 4.06
N ALA A 197 -18.89 -8.08 2.89
CA ALA A 197 -20.06 -8.53 2.12
C ALA A 197 -20.02 -10.01 1.68
N PHE A 198 -18.82 -10.60 1.59
CA PHE A 198 -18.65 -12.02 1.29
C PHE A 198 -18.86 -12.89 2.53
N VAL A 199 -18.53 -12.37 3.70
CA VAL A 199 -18.59 -13.10 4.97
C VAL A 199 -20.00 -13.13 5.54
N ASP A 200 -20.73 -12.01 5.44
CA ASP A 200 -22.07 -11.85 6.04
C ASP A 200 -23.06 -11.22 5.05
N ALA A 201 -24.18 -11.89 4.83
CA ALA A 201 -25.26 -11.39 3.97
C ALA A 201 -25.89 -10.10 4.51
N ASN A 202 -25.77 -9.83 5.83
CA ASN A 202 -26.26 -8.61 6.48
C ASN A 202 -25.19 -7.53 6.60
N SER A 203 -24.01 -7.72 6.00
CA SER A 203 -22.94 -6.74 6.01
C SER A 203 -23.41 -5.35 5.55
N PRO A 204 -22.99 -4.26 6.23
CA PRO A 204 -23.30 -2.90 5.78
C PRO A 204 -22.74 -2.61 4.37
N TYR A 205 -21.76 -3.37 3.92
CA TYR A 205 -21.15 -3.25 2.59
C TYR A 205 -21.86 -4.08 1.50
N ARG A 206 -22.87 -4.89 1.86
CA ARG A 206 -23.52 -5.82 0.91
C ARG A 206 -24.06 -5.12 -0.32
N HIS A 207 -24.58 -3.92 -0.19
CA HIS A 207 -25.18 -3.13 -1.29
C HIS A 207 -24.13 -2.51 -2.24
N PHE A 208 -22.84 -2.57 -1.91
CA PHE A 208 -21.77 -2.09 -2.80
C PHE A 208 -21.50 -3.08 -3.94
N PHE A 209 -21.93 -4.33 -3.80
CA PHE A 209 -21.59 -5.41 -4.70
C PHE A 209 -22.84 -6.10 -5.27
N LYS A 210 -22.72 -6.60 -6.51
CA LYS A 210 -23.71 -7.50 -7.10
C LYS A 210 -23.18 -8.93 -6.99
N PHE A 211 -23.98 -9.80 -6.40
CA PHE A 211 -23.70 -11.23 -6.32
C PHE A 211 -24.53 -11.94 -7.38
N TYR A 212 -23.90 -12.73 -8.23
CA TYR A 212 -24.53 -13.58 -9.22
C TYR A 212 -24.52 -15.01 -8.69
N ASN A 213 -25.68 -15.68 -8.75
CA ASN A 213 -25.84 -17.09 -8.37
C ASN A 213 -25.37 -17.99 -9.51
#